data_7cd99918cac74d926bff2bb5b1032cbb
#
_entry.id   7cd99918cac74d926bff2bb5b1032cbb
#
_cell.length_a   1.000
_cell.length_b   1.000
_cell.length_c   1.000
_cell.angle_alpha   90.00
_cell.angle_beta   90.00
_cell.angle_gamma   90.00
#
_symmetry.space_group_name_H-M   'P 1'
#
loop_
_entity.id
_entity.type
_entity.pdbx_description
1 polymer ?
#
loop_
_entity_poly.entity_id
_entity_poly.type
_entity_poly.pdbx_seq_one_letter_code
_entity_poly.pdbx_strand_id
1 'polypeptide(L)'
;KRSDVLSSQDSTQQKGFSADRNDRFVFLLAYSPDSVNENQLLFEVAKYNFTTYMARNFDISIEDLQGLHRLQVSGFQNYDEARQYANELHQQAGILRLISQARSYVISEPNLELLGRNLSYDDYDKFYTRHFAPLKISKMRLLMEPTEIVVDKEEQKEEDANEEDTFFCS
;
A
#
# COMPACT_ATOMS: atom_id res chain seq x y z
N LYS A 1 3.33 27.99 41.36
CA LYS A 1 2.39 28.69 40.45
C LYS A 1 2.84 28.71 38.98
N ARG A 2 4.12 28.45 38.68
CA ARG A 2 4.63 28.35 37.31
C ARG A 2 4.50 26.94 36.72
N SER A 3 4.33 25.92 37.51
CA SER A 3 4.19 24.54 37.04
C SER A 3 2.80 24.24 36.48
N ASP A 4 1.77 24.97 36.86
CA ASP A 4 0.40 24.76 36.37
C ASP A 4 0.18 25.32 34.94
N VAL A 5 1.04 26.23 34.50
CA VAL A 5 0.96 26.83 33.17
C VAL A 5 1.62 25.94 32.11
N LEU A 6 2.58 25.11 32.50
CA LEU A 6 3.28 24.20 31.62
C LEU A 6 2.48 22.92 31.34
N SER A 7 1.60 22.50 32.23
CA SER A 7 0.76 21.32 32.03
C SER A 7 -0.42 21.56 31.09
N SER A 8 -0.83 22.83 30.92
CA SER A 8 -1.91 23.17 29.99
C SER A 8 -1.44 23.37 28.53
N GLN A 9 -0.13 23.48 28.29
CA GLN A 9 0.41 23.55 26.94
C GLN A 9 0.67 22.17 26.30
N ASP A 10 0.85 21.14 27.11
CA ASP A 10 1.04 19.79 26.62
C ASP A 10 -0.25 19.14 26.07
N SER A 11 -1.41 19.65 26.46
CA SER A 11 -2.70 19.14 25.98
C SER A 11 -3.11 19.66 24.59
N THR A 12 -2.38 20.60 24.02
CA THR A 12 -2.60 21.15 22.68
C THR A 12 -1.58 20.69 21.64
N GLN A 13 -0.71 19.72 21.96
CA GLN A 13 0.11 19.10 20.95
C GLN A 13 -0.80 18.39 19.94
N GLN A 14 -0.80 18.90 18.72
CA GLN A 14 -1.46 18.24 17.60
C GLN A 14 -1.02 16.78 17.56
N LYS A 15 -1.98 15.90 17.78
CA LYS A 15 -1.76 14.46 17.71
C LYS A 15 -1.28 14.11 16.31
N GLY A 16 0.02 13.88 16.14
CA GLY A 16 0.61 13.39 14.92
C GLY A 16 0.28 11.93 14.66
N PHE A 17 0.71 11.41 13.52
CA PHE A 17 0.57 9.99 13.20
C PHE A 17 1.31 9.10 14.19
N SER A 18 0.71 7.95 14.52
CA SER A 18 1.29 6.91 15.35
C SER A 18 2.04 5.88 14.49
N ALA A 19 3.21 5.45 14.95
CA ALA A 19 4.01 4.39 14.33
C ALA A 19 3.76 3.01 14.95
N ASP A 20 2.70 2.84 15.74
CA ASP A 20 2.38 1.56 16.36
C ASP A 20 1.93 0.54 15.31
N ARG A 21 2.68 -0.56 15.21
CA ARG A 21 2.42 -1.65 14.26
C ARG A 21 1.40 -2.67 14.77
N ASN A 22 1.05 -2.61 16.03
CA ASN A 22 0.13 -3.54 16.67
C ASN A 22 -1.33 -3.06 16.67
N ASP A 23 -1.56 -1.83 16.23
CA ASP A 23 -2.91 -1.34 15.98
C ASP A 23 -3.58 -2.14 14.86
N ARG A 24 -4.89 -2.04 14.77
CA ARG A 24 -5.62 -2.50 13.59
C ARG A 24 -5.30 -1.62 12.39
N PHE A 25 -5.06 -2.24 11.26
CA PHE A 25 -4.72 -1.57 10.02
C PHE A 25 -5.81 -1.73 8.97
N VAL A 26 -5.80 -0.81 8.03
CA VAL A 26 -6.70 -0.74 6.87
C VAL A 26 -5.84 -0.63 5.61
N PHE A 27 -6.25 -1.30 4.55
CA PHE A 27 -5.76 -1.03 3.21
C PHE A 27 -6.68 0.02 2.58
N LEU A 28 -6.10 1.11 2.08
CA LEU A 28 -6.79 2.27 1.58
C LEU A 28 -6.41 2.56 0.13
N LEU A 29 -7.42 2.75 -0.71
CA LEU A 29 -7.26 3.31 -2.06
C LEU A 29 -7.96 4.67 -2.09
N ALA A 30 -7.20 5.73 -2.39
CA ALA A 30 -7.71 7.07 -2.55
C ALA A 30 -7.69 7.48 -4.02
N TYR A 31 -8.80 7.93 -4.57
CA TYR A 31 -8.94 8.25 -5.98
C TYR A 31 -10.05 9.28 -6.23
N SER A 32 -9.93 10.00 -7.34
CA SER A 32 -11.06 10.76 -7.86
C SER A 32 -12.07 9.81 -8.49
N PRO A 33 -13.38 9.94 -8.22
CA PRO A 33 -14.39 9.02 -8.74
C PRO A 33 -14.46 8.99 -10.28
N ASP A 34 -14.04 10.07 -10.95
CA ASP A 34 -14.01 10.15 -12.41
C ASP A 34 -12.82 9.39 -13.03
N SER A 35 -11.80 9.07 -12.25
CA SER A 35 -10.55 8.45 -12.72
C SER A 35 -10.53 6.93 -12.60
N VAL A 36 -11.47 6.34 -11.88
CA VAL A 36 -11.53 4.90 -11.58
C VAL A 36 -12.93 4.37 -11.82
N ASN A 37 -13.05 3.22 -12.47
CA ASN A 37 -14.31 2.48 -12.52
C ASN A 37 -14.58 1.82 -11.17
N GLU A 38 -15.25 2.55 -10.30
CA GLU A 38 -15.47 2.18 -8.90
C GLU A 38 -16.26 0.88 -8.73
N ASN A 39 -17.30 0.69 -9.52
CA ASN A 39 -18.10 -0.53 -9.45
C ASN A 39 -17.30 -1.77 -9.83
N GLN A 40 -16.49 -1.67 -10.86
CA GLN A 40 -15.62 -2.76 -11.28
C GLN A 40 -14.51 -3.01 -10.24
N LEU A 41 -13.94 -1.95 -9.70
CA LEU A 41 -12.93 -2.04 -8.63
C LEU A 41 -13.49 -2.73 -7.40
N LEU A 42 -14.68 -2.33 -6.95
CA LEU A 42 -15.35 -2.94 -5.80
C LEU A 42 -15.60 -4.43 -6.04
N PHE A 43 -16.07 -4.79 -7.24
CA PHE A 43 -16.30 -6.18 -7.60
C PHE A 43 -15.03 -7.01 -7.60
N GLU A 44 -13.96 -6.51 -8.22
CA GLU A 44 -12.68 -7.23 -8.31
C GLU A 44 -12.00 -7.40 -6.95
N VAL A 45 -12.07 -6.39 -6.09
CA VAL A 45 -11.53 -6.48 -4.73
C VAL A 45 -12.34 -7.47 -3.89
N ALA A 46 -13.66 -7.40 -3.95
CA ALA A 46 -14.54 -8.36 -3.25
C ALA A 46 -14.31 -9.80 -3.71
N LYS A 47 -14.20 -10.01 -5.00
CA LYS A 47 -13.89 -11.32 -5.60
C LYS A 47 -12.53 -11.83 -5.15
N TYR A 48 -11.52 -10.99 -5.17
CA TYR A 48 -10.18 -11.34 -4.70
C TYR A 48 -10.19 -11.74 -3.23
N ASN A 49 -10.84 -10.96 -2.36
CA ASN A 49 -10.97 -11.28 -0.94
C ASN A 49 -11.66 -12.62 -0.73
N PHE A 50 -12.76 -12.85 -1.43
CA PHE A 50 -13.52 -14.09 -1.30
C PHE A 50 -12.73 -15.32 -1.77
N THR A 51 -12.00 -15.21 -2.88
CA THR A 51 -11.26 -16.34 -3.45
C THR A 51 -9.95 -16.64 -2.73
N THR A 52 -9.27 -15.59 -2.21
CA THR A 52 -7.94 -15.72 -1.62
C THR A 52 -8.00 -15.93 -0.10
N TYR A 53 -8.96 -15.29 0.56
CA TYR A 53 -9.07 -15.26 2.02
C TYR A 53 -10.40 -15.83 2.50
N MET A 54 -10.73 -17.04 2.09
CA MET A 54 -12.03 -17.69 2.40
C MET A 54 -12.36 -17.79 3.89
N ALA A 55 -11.33 -17.87 4.73
CA ALA A 55 -11.47 -17.97 6.19
C ALA A 55 -11.52 -16.60 6.89
N ARG A 56 -11.32 -15.51 6.16
CA ARG A 56 -11.29 -14.14 6.70
C ARG A 56 -12.41 -13.31 6.08
N ASN A 57 -13.17 -12.65 6.94
CA ASN A 57 -14.18 -11.69 6.52
C ASN A 57 -13.60 -10.28 6.61
N PHE A 58 -13.07 -9.79 5.50
CA PHE A 58 -12.67 -8.39 5.40
C PHE A 58 -13.87 -7.54 5.01
N ASP A 59 -14.03 -6.41 5.69
CA ASP A 59 -15.05 -5.43 5.34
C ASP A 59 -14.52 -4.51 4.25
N ILE A 60 -15.36 -4.22 3.26
CA ILE A 60 -15.06 -3.25 2.20
C ILE A 60 -16.06 -2.12 2.31
N SER A 61 -15.56 -0.89 2.37
CA SER A 61 -16.39 0.32 2.39
C SER A 61 -15.79 1.39 1.47
N ILE A 62 -16.65 2.29 1.01
CA ILE A 62 -16.25 3.48 0.25
C ILE A 62 -16.76 4.70 0.99
N GLU A 63 -15.84 5.63 1.27
CA GLU A 63 -16.13 6.92 1.88
C GLU A 63 -15.88 8.02 0.86
N ASP A 64 -16.82 8.98 0.77
CA ASP A 64 -16.58 10.24 0.06
C ASP A 64 -16.11 11.28 1.05
N LEU A 65 -14.88 11.74 0.88
CA LEU A 65 -14.29 12.80 1.68
C LEU A 65 -13.96 13.99 0.78
N GLN A 66 -14.88 14.95 0.73
CA GLN A 66 -14.74 16.19 -0.04
C GLN A 66 -14.46 15.95 -1.55
N GLY A 67 -15.16 14.98 -2.14
CA GLY A 67 -15.03 14.62 -3.56
C GLY A 67 -13.90 13.64 -3.88
N LEU A 68 -13.09 13.27 -2.90
CA LEU A 68 -12.13 12.18 -3.01
C LEU A 68 -12.76 10.91 -2.44
N HIS A 69 -12.81 9.85 -3.24
CA HIS A 69 -13.31 8.56 -2.79
C HIS A 69 -12.18 7.75 -2.16
N ARG A 70 -12.51 7.07 -1.07
CA ARG A 70 -11.60 6.20 -0.34
C ARG A 70 -12.22 4.81 -0.20
N LEU A 71 -11.75 3.86 -1.00
CA LEU A 71 -12.09 2.45 -0.80
C LEU A 71 -11.21 1.89 0.31
N GLN A 72 -11.84 1.33 1.32
CA GLN A 72 -11.18 0.79 2.51
C GLN A 72 -11.44 -0.70 2.63
N VAL A 73 -10.40 -1.48 2.83
CA VAL A 73 -10.49 -2.88 3.24
C VAL A 73 -9.99 -2.97 4.68
N SER A 74 -10.86 -3.36 5.60
CA SER A 74 -10.57 -3.44 7.03
C SER A 74 -10.67 -4.87 7.56
N GLY A 75 -10.13 -5.09 8.76
CA GLY A 75 -10.10 -6.39 9.40
C GLY A 75 -8.70 -6.96 9.61
N PHE A 76 -7.67 -6.18 9.35
CA PHE A 76 -6.28 -6.58 9.59
C PHE A 76 -5.89 -6.32 11.05
N GLN A 77 -5.31 -7.33 11.69
CA GLN A 77 -4.97 -7.28 13.11
C GLN A 77 -3.73 -6.41 13.41
N ASN A 78 -2.87 -6.22 12.41
CA ASN A 78 -1.62 -5.49 12.55
C ASN A 78 -1.11 -5.00 11.20
N TYR A 79 0.01 -4.27 11.24
CA TYR A 79 0.68 -3.74 10.06
C TYR A 79 1.10 -4.84 9.07
N ASP A 80 1.69 -5.92 9.55
CA ASP A 80 2.26 -6.95 8.67
C ASP A 80 1.18 -7.65 7.83
N GLU A 81 0.01 -7.92 8.42
CA GLU A 81 -1.13 -8.48 7.67
C GLU A 81 -1.62 -7.55 6.56
N ALA A 82 -1.81 -6.28 6.88
CA ALA A 82 -2.29 -5.29 5.92
C ALA A 82 -1.28 -5.05 4.79
N ARG A 83 0.00 -5.00 5.12
CA ARG A 83 1.07 -4.86 4.14
C ARG A 83 1.16 -6.07 3.21
N GLN A 84 1.06 -7.27 3.75
CA GLN A 84 1.06 -8.50 2.95
C GLN A 84 -0.12 -8.50 1.99
N TYR A 85 -1.32 -8.19 2.48
CA TYR A 85 -2.52 -8.06 1.65
C TYR A 85 -2.31 -7.06 0.51
N ALA A 86 -1.81 -5.87 0.82
CA ALA A 86 -1.56 -4.83 -0.17
C ALA A 86 -0.57 -5.29 -1.25
N ASN A 87 0.51 -5.93 -0.86
CA ASN A 87 1.52 -6.45 -1.78
C ASN A 87 0.96 -7.52 -2.71
N GLU A 88 0.15 -8.43 -2.19
CA GLU A 88 -0.46 -9.52 -2.96
C GLU A 88 -1.58 -9.01 -3.89
N LEU A 89 -2.42 -8.10 -3.40
CA LEU A 89 -3.49 -7.48 -4.20
C LEU A 89 -2.94 -6.79 -5.46
N HIS A 90 -1.85 -6.09 -5.32
CA HIS A 90 -1.24 -5.36 -6.43
C HIS A 90 -0.50 -6.26 -7.43
N GLN A 91 -0.36 -7.53 -7.15
CA GLN A 91 0.11 -8.52 -8.12
C GLN A 91 -1.01 -8.99 -9.05
N GLN A 92 -2.26 -8.65 -8.72
CA GLN A 92 -3.41 -8.98 -9.56
C GLN A 92 -3.50 -7.98 -10.71
N ALA A 93 -3.22 -8.43 -11.94
CA ALA A 93 -3.15 -7.57 -13.12
C ALA A 93 -4.46 -6.83 -13.40
N GLY A 94 -5.61 -7.47 -13.19
CA GLY A 94 -6.93 -6.84 -13.37
C GLY A 94 -7.17 -5.69 -12.41
N ILE A 95 -6.80 -5.85 -11.16
CA ILE A 95 -6.91 -4.80 -10.14
C ILE A 95 -5.90 -3.68 -10.40
N LEU A 96 -4.67 -4.03 -10.74
CA LEU A 96 -3.61 -3.06 -10.99
C LEU A 96 -3.98 -2.06 -12.09
N ARG A 97 -4.66 -2.52 -13.15
CA ARG A 97 -5.17 -1.62 -14.21
C ARG A 97 -6.21 -0.64 -13.70
N LEU A 98 -7.13 -1.11 -12.85
CA LEU A 98 -8.21 -0.28 -12.31
C LEU A 98 -7.71 0.81 -11.37
N ILE A 99 -6.63 0.53 -10.63
CA ILE A 99 -6.08 1.44 -9.62
C ILE A 99 -4.88 2.25 -10.11
N SER A 100 -4.65 2.31 -11.42
CA SER A 100 -3.53 3.06 -12.00
C SER A 100 -3.54 4.56 -11.62
N GLN A 101 -4.73 5.13 -11.41
CA GLN A 101 -4.93 6.52 -11.01
C GLN A 101 -5.24 6.68 -9.51
N ALA A 102 -5.21 5.59 -8.75
CA ALA A 102 -5.42 5.59 -7.32
C ALA A 102 -4.10 5.60 -6.56
N ARG A 103 -4.12 6.18 -5.36
CA ARG A 103 -3.03 6.09 -4.39
C ARG A 103 -3.34 5.01 -3.36
N SER A 104 -2.38 4.14 -3.09
CA SER A 104 -2.52 3.01 -2.17
C SER A 104 -1.80 3.30 -0.85
N TYR A 105 -2.48 3.00 0.26
CA TYR A 105 -1.94 3.19 1.60
C TYR A 105 -2.21 1.97 2.47
N VAL A 106 -1.28 1.67 3.33
CA VAL A 106 -1.46 0.80 4.51
C VAL A 106 -1.41 1.70 5.72
N ILE A 107 -2.51 1.81 6.44
CA ILE A 107 -2.69 2.81 7.49
C ILE A 107 -3.41 2.21 8.70
N SER A 108 -2.99 2.58 9.91
CA SER A 108 -3.72 2.20 11.12
C SER A 108 -5.05 2.93 11.24
N GLU A 109 -6.02 2.32 11.90
CA GLU A 109 -7.32 2.94 12.13
C GLU A 109 -7.20 4.32 12.83
N PRO A 110 -6.37 4.48 13.89
CA PRO A 110 -6.17 5.79 14.49
C PRO A 110 -5.59 6.84 13.53
N ASN A 111 -4.66 6.45 12.66
CA ASN A 111 -4.08 7.35 11.67
C ASN A 111 -5.07 7.70 10.54
N LEU A 112 -5.94 6.77 10.18
CA LEU A 112 -6.97 7.00 9.17
C LEU A 112 -7.93 8.12 9.58
N GLU A 113 -8.25 8.24 10.85
CA GLU A 113 -9.09 9.32 11.37
C GLU A 113 -8.47 10.72 11.17
N LEU A 114 -7.15 10.80 11.14
CA LEU A 114 -6.41 12.06 10.94
C LEU A 114 -6.20 12.38 9.45
N LEU A 115 -6.17 11.35 8.62
CA LEU A 115 -5.81 11.47 7.20
C LEU A 115 -6.89 12.20 6.39
N GLY A 116 -6.47 13.25 5.71
CA GLY A 116 -7.34 14.07 4.87
C GLY A 116 -8.23 15.04 5.66
N ARG A 117 -8.11 15.07 6.97
CA ARG A 117 -8.82 15.96 7.89
C ARG A 117 -7.85 16.90 8.59
N ASN A 118 -7.09 16.38 9.52
CA ASN A 118 -6.09 17.11 10.30
C ASN A 118 -4.69 17.06 9.67
N LEU A 119 -4.39 15.98 8.96
CA LEU A 119 -3.10 15.72 8.31
C LEU A 119 -3.32 15.36 6.85
N SER A 120 -2.43 15.80 5.98
CA SER A 120 -2.52 15.55 4.52
C SER A 120 -2.01 14.16 4.14
N TYR A 121 -2.35 13.74 2.91
CA TYR A 121 -1.81 12.52 2.31
C TYR A 121 -0.29 12.60 2.12
N ASP A 122 0.24 13.77 1.77
CA ASP A 122 1.68 13.97 1.64
C ASP A 122 2.40 13.89 2.99
N ASP A 123 1.78 14.37 4.06
CA ASP A 123 2.30 14.20 5.43
C ASP A 123 2.37 12.71 5.81
N TYR A 124 1.35 11.94 5.43
CA TYR A 124 1.35 10.50 5.66
C TYR A 124 2.41 9.75 4.84
N ASP A 125 2.62 10.11 3.59
CA ASP A 125 3.67 9.55 2.75
C ASP A 125 5.05 9.74 3.37
N LYS A 126 5.34 10.94 3.88
CA LYS A 126 6.59 11.24 4.58
C LYS A 126 6.73 10.44 5.86
N PHE A 127 5.65 10.35 6.63
CA PHE A 127 5.60 9.55 7.85
C PHE A 127 5.83 8.06 7.55
N TYR A 128 5.11 7.52 6.56
CA TYR A 128 5.22 6.12 6.15
C TYR A 128 6.64 5.76 5.69
N THR A 129 7.24 6.59 4.87
CA THR A 129 8.61 6.38 4.38
C THR A 129 9.63 6.36 5.53
N ARG A 130 9.39 7.16 6.57
CA ARG A 130 10.28 7.25 7.74
C ARG A 130 10.14 6.07 8.69
N HIS A 131 8.93 5.57 8.91
CA HIS A 131 8.60 4.62 9.98
C HIS A 131 8.27 3.21 9.50
N PHE A 132 7.85 3.05 8.24
CA PHE A 132 7.42 1.77 7.67
C PHE A 132 8.19 1.42 6.40
N ALA A 133 8.20 0.12 6.09
CA ALA A 133 8.75 -0.33 4.82
C ALA A 133 7.82 0.05 3.66
N PRO A 134 8.35 0.57 2.54
CA PRO A 134 7.54 0.92 1.39
C PRO A 134 6.80 -0.30 0.83
N LEU A 135 5.66 -0.08 0.19
CA LEU A 135 4.93 -1.12 -0.52
C LEU A 135 5.74 -1.58 -1.74
N LYS A 136 5.81 -2.89 -1.93
CA LYS A 136 6.58 -3.48 -3.03
C LYS A 136 6.12 -3.04 -4.42
N ILE A 137 4.87 -2.63 -4.54
CA ILE A 137 4.27 -2.23 -5.80
C ILE A 137 4.89 -0.99 -6.42
N SER A 138 5.10 0.03 -5.60
CA SER A 138 5.75 1.24 -6.09
C SER A 138 7.18 0.97 -6.57
N LYS A 139 7.83 -0.05 -6.02
CA LYS A 139 9.13 -0.52 -6.47
C LYS A 139 9.06 -1.39 -7.72
N MET A 140 8.06 -2.24 -7.86
CA MET A 140 7.90 -3.08 -9.05
C MET A 140 7.69 -2.25 -10.31
N ARG A 141 6.95 -1.14 -10.24
CA ARG A 141 6.81 -0.22 -11.37
C ARG A 141 8.12 0.46 -11.78
N LEU A 142 8.98 0.75 -10.81
CA LEU A 142 10.29 1.35 -11.04
C LEU A 142 11.31 0.31 -11.52
N LEU A 143 11.16 -0.94 -11.10
CA LEU A 143 12.06 -2.04 -11.45
C LEU A 143 11.70 -2.70 -12.80
N MET A 144 10.50 -2.49 -13.32
CA MET A 144 10.13 -2.88 -14.69
C MET A 144 10.70 -1.93 -15.74
N GLU A 145 11.41 -0.90 -15.34
CA GLU A 145 12.19 -0.04 -16.21
C GLU A 145 13.65 -0.58 -16.40
N PRO A 146 14.47 -0.02 -17.23
CA PRO A 146 15.62 -0.62 -17.96
C PRO A 146 16.60 -1.51 -17.18
N THR A 147 16.60 -1.50 -15.85
CA THR A 147 17.56 -2.27 -15.04
C THR A 147 17.29 -3.77 -14.98
N GLU A 148 16.02 -4.21 -15.05
CA GLU A 148 15.70 -5.65 -15.09
C GLU A 148 16.02 -6.29 -16.43
N ILE A 149 15.90 -5.53 -17.51
CA ILE A 149 16.26 -5.98 -18.86
C ILE A 149 17.76 -6.28 -18.98
N VAL A 150 18.59 -5.58 -18.22
CA VAL A 150 20.05 -5.78 -18.21
C VAL A 150 20.45 -7.03 -17.42
N VAL A 151 19.73 -7.35 -16.33
CA VAL A 151 19.97 -8.57 -15.53
C VAL A 151 19.58 -9.82 -16.31
N ASP A 152 18.44 -9.81 -16.98
CA ASP A 152 18.00 -10.93 -17.84
C ASP A 152 18.96 -11.19 -19.01
N LYS A 153 19.58 -10.17 -19.56
CA LYS A 153 20.59 -10.32 -20.61
C LYS A 153 21.91 -10.89 -20.11
N GLU A 154 22.30 -10.60 -18.89
CA GLU A 154 23.51 -11.16 -18.29
C GLU A 154 23.33 -12.64 -17.94
N GLU A 155 22.16 -13.03 -17.42
CA GLU A 155 21.84 -14.45 -17.18
C GLU A 155 21.79 -15.26 -18.49
N GLN A 156 21.22 -14.70 -19.55
CA GLN A 156 21.22 -15.36 -20.85
C GLN A 156 22.62 -15.51 -21.45
N LYS A 157 23.52 -14.58 -21.19
CA LYS A 157 24.92 -14.71 -21.65
C LYS A 157 25.70 -15.77 -20.91
N GLU A 158 25.41 -15.97 -19.62
CA GLU A 158 26.04 -17.02 -18.83
C GLU A 158 25.56 -18.42 -19.24
N GLU A 159 24.28 -18.57 -19.56
CA GLU A 159 23.74 -19.82 -20.10
C GLU A 159 24.31 -20.16 -21.47
N ASP A 160 24.39 -19.18 -22.37
CA ASP A 160 24.99 -19.35 -23.69
C ASP A 160 26.49 -19.69 -23.61
N ALA A 161 27.22 -19.10 -22.68
CA ALA A 161 28.63 -19.41 -22.44
C ALA A 161 28.83 -20.81 -21.87
N ASN A 162 27.93 -21.28 -21.01
CA ASN A 162 27.94 -22.66 -20.48
C ASN A 162 27.58 -23.71 -21.54
N GLU A 163 26.68 -23.41 -22.46
CA GLU A 163 26.36 -24.30 -23.58
C GLU A 163 27.52 -24.43 -24.58
N GLU A 164 28.22 -23.35 -24.86
CA GLU A 164 29.44 -23.37 -25.72
C GLU A 164 30.57 -24.18 -25.07
N ASP A 165 30.81 -24.05 -23.77
CA ASP A 165 31.81 -24.84 -23.04
C ASP A 165 31.49 -26.33 -23.02
N THR A 166 30.22 -26.70 -22.89
CA THR A 166 29.80 -28.12 -22.95
C THR A 166 29.92 -28.71 -24.34
N PHE A 167 29.78 -27.91 -25.38
CA PHE A 167 29.93 -28.37 -26.77
C PHE A 167 31.40 -28.64 -27.15
N PHE A 168 32.35 -27.88 -26.62
CA PHE A 168 33.78 -28.06 -26.87
C PHE A 168 34.42 -29.21 -26.09
N CYS A 169 33.81 -29.69 -25.01
CA CYS A 169 34.32 -30.79 -24.20
C CYS A 169 33.88 -32.19 -24.71
N SER A 170 33.06 -32.25 -25.73
CA SER A 170 32.59 -33.49 -26.34
C SER A 170 33.35 -33.81 -27.65
#